data_ba48ed43fdd42069e37ac25ac44a0e2b
#
_entry.id   ba48ed43fdd42069e37ac25ac44a0e2b
#
_cell.length_a   1.000
_cell.length_b   1.000
_cell.length_c   1.000
_cell.angle_alpha   90.00
_cell.angle_beta   90.00
_cell.angle_gamma   90.00
#
_symmetry.space_group_name_H-M   'P 1'
#
loop_
_entity.id
_entity.type
_entity.pdbx_description
1 polymer ?
#
loop_
_entity_poly.entity_id
_entity_poly.type
_entity_poly.pdbx_seq_one_letter_code
_entity_poly.pdbx_strand_id
1 'polypeptide(L)'
;MAIKTKRMLSKTKSCSCSMPGVWRAAAYCSGAAVIFHSPRACAHVARSMDISAQYRALANGAAENLKPIPVVSSMLQEKHSIFGGADCLRACIEDVVNTYRPKCLIIANSCVAGVIGDDVEAVGKESEVKYGIPVLTVPCYGFLDGEYYQGYFAVAEQLAERFFHKQTKLENTALLIGDNGGPWGHYAKEVKRLLAYFSIKVIGQFPGYIPINELPQITAASFSIILGGRGQTYNGLTKIARLLEMNYEVPYLQDGYPVGWDNTVDWLRNLGVFLHQEDLAEKAVVQEKDKLFAFADKVKKITQGKRCVVCIGRMLMYFHPAGILETLRRLEMQVEAIILFDNYNTKERKLMVEAVSAQCQAPIIDQTAGQQLLETVDLVLTTHEITNNQDIKQIFLPMLPLVGTSGEIEFMDCIYKTLCRRGEKGGIVYV
;
A
#
# COMPACT_ATOMS: atom_id res chain seq x y z
N MET A 1 1.33 -6.29 36.47
CA MET A 1 2.03 -5.20 35.72
C MET A 1 1.24 -4.91 34.46
N ALA A 2 0.79 -3.67 34.23
CA ALA A 2 0.00 -3.36 33.03
C ALA A 2 0.91 -3.46 31.79
N ILE A 3 0.49 -4.22 30.79
CA ILE A 3 1.13 -4.23 29.47
C ILE A 3 1.08 -2.79 28.95
N LYS A 4 2.22 -2.12 28.92
CA LYS A 4 2.34 -0.85 28.23
C LYS A 4 2.43 -1.17 26.73
N THR A 5 1.27 -1.30 26.08
CA THR A 5 1.24 -1.18 24.61
C THR A 5 1.79 0.19 24.27
N LYS A 6 2.83 0.25 23.47
CA LYS A 6 3.20 1.49 22.80
C LYS A 6 1.98 1.90 21.97
N ARG A 7 1.18 2.82 22.49
CA ARG A 7 0.09 3.40 21.69
C ARG A 7 0.74 4.07 20.48
N MET A 8 0.71 3.44 19.33
CA MET A 8 0.80 4.20 18.10
C MET A 8 -0.29 5.26 18.21
N LEU A 9 0.05 6.50 17.92
CA LEU A 9 -0.82 7.66 18.05
C LEU A 9 -2.24 7.32 17.62
N SER A 10 -3.12 7.16 18.58
CA SER A 10 -4.49 6.65 18.48
C SER A 10 -5.43 7.68 17.87
N LYS A 11 -5.01 8.37 16.83
CA LYS A 11 -5.93 9.24 16.11
C LYS A 11 -6.51 8.49 14.94
N THR A 12 -7.80 8.68 14.77
CA THR A 12 -8.68 8.02 13.83
C THR A 12 -8.29 8.10 12.35
N LYS A 13 -7.17 8.73 12.02
CA LYS A 13 -6.65 8.90 10.65
C LYS A 13 -5.17 8.54 10.64
N SER A 14 -4.78 7.67 9.73
CA SER A 14 -3.41 7.16 9.61
C SER A 14 -2.41 8.25 9.26
N CYS A 15 -2.80 9.20 8.44
CA CYS A 15 -2.07 10.41 8.11
C CYS A 15 -3.10 11.47 7.70
N SER A 16 -3.11 12.61 8.39
CA SER A 16 -4.06 13.69 8.11
C SER A 16 -3.50 14.76 7.16
N CYS A 17 -2.39 14.49 6.48
CA CYS A 17 -1.74 15.41 5.54
C CYS A 17 -1.65 14.80 4.15
N SER A 18 -2.07 15.55 3.14
CA SER A 18 -2.05 15.12 1.74
C SER A 18 -0.65 15.17 1.10
N MET A 19 0.27 15.96 1.62
CA MET A 19 1.60 16.18 1.04
C MET A 19 2.44 14.90 0.86
N PRO A 20 2.52 13.99 1.85
CA PRO A 20 3.22 12.71 1.65
C PRO A 20 2.58 11.83 0.57
N GLY A 21 1.26 11.94 0.40
CA GLY A 21 0.55 11.24 -0.68
C GLY A 21 0.93 11.77 -2.06
N VAL A 22 1.03 13.10 -2.22
CA VAL A 22 1.53 13.73 -3.46
C VAL A 22 2.91 13.20 -3.81
N TRP A 23 3.81 13.21 -2.84
CA TRP A 23 5.15 12.66 -3.02
C TRP A 23 5.11 11.20 -3.47
N ARG A 24 4.36 10.36 -2.77
CA ARG A 24 4.32 8.93 -3.04
C ARG A 24 3.80 8.59 -4.44
N ALA A 25 2.80 9.33 -4.91
CA ALA A 25 2.24 9.12 -6.25
C ALA A 25 3.19 9.44 -7.40
N ALA A 26 4.30 10.12 -7.13
CA ALA A 26 5.29 10.52 -8.12
C ALA A 26 6.71 10.00 -7.83
N ALA A 27 6.97 9.43 -6.64
CA ALA A 27 8.31 9.22 -6.09
C ALA A 27 9.32 8.53 -7.02
N TYR A 28 8.85 7.67 -7.91
CA TYR A 28 9.70 6.95 -8.87
C TYR A 28 9.32 7.22 -10.34
N CYS A 29 8.57 8.29 -10.60
CA CYS A 29 8.31 8.76 -11.97
C CYS A 29 9.54 9.50 -12.51
N SER A 30 10.55 8.77 -12.97
CA SER A 30 11.78 9.39 -13.44
C SER A 30 11.51 10.44 -14.52
N GLY A 31 12.25 11.54 -14.45
CA GLY A 31 12.01 12.71 -15.28
C GLY A 31 11.07 13.75 -14.64
N ALA A 32 10.39 13.45 -13.53
CA ALA A 32 9.65 14.47 -12.78
C ALA A 32 10.49 15.07 -11.64
N ALA A 33 10.05 16.22 -11.12
CA ALA A 33 10.47 16.76 -9.84
C ALA A 33 9.26 17.30 -9.08
N VAL A 34 9.25 17.15 -7.75
CA VAL A 34 8.16 17.63 -6.89
C VAL A 34 8.63 18.86 -6.12
N ILE A 35 7.83 19.91 -6.17
CA ILE A 35 8.02 21.13 -5.38
C ILE A 35 6.87 21.23 -4.39
N PHE A 36 7.20 21.27 -3.11
CA PHE A 36 6.26 21.61 -2.07
C PHE A 36 6.33 23.11 -1.80
N HIS A 37 5.27 23.82 -2.12
CA HIS A 37 5.12 25.21 -1.71
C HIS A 37 4.77 25.25 -0.22
N SER A 38 5.82 25.22 0.61
CA SER A 38 5.71 24.88 2.03
C SER A 38 6.94 25.33 2.83
N PRO A 39 6.85 25.32 4.16
CA PRO A 39 8.00 25.26 5.03
C PRO A 39 8.85 24.01 4.74
N ARG A 40 10.15 24.08 4.99
CA ARG A 40 11.13 23.02 4.75
C ARG A 40 10.75 21.68 5.39
N ALA A 41 10.12 21.71 6.56
CA ALA A 41 9.71 20.52 7.29
C ALA A 41 8.79 19.58 6.49
N CYS A 42 7.89 20.12 5.64
CA CYS A 42 6.96 19.30 4.86
C CYS A 42 7.68 18.35 3.90
N ALA A 43 8.67 18.86 3.16
CA ALA A 43 9.46 18.02 2.25
C ALA A 43 10.31 16.99 3.03
N HIS A 44 10.86 17.38 4.18
CA HIS A 44 11.61 16.47 5.03
C HIS A 44 10.75 15.32 5.55
N VAL A 45 9.55 15.62 6.06
CA VAL A 45 8.62 14.60 6.56
C VAL A 45 8.21 13.63 5.45
N ALA A 46 7.81 14.16 4.28
CA ALA A 46 7.42 13.32 3.15
C ALA A 46 8.57 12.37 2.72
N ARG A 47 9.77 12.91 2.62
CA ARG A 47 10.97 12.13 2.26
C ARG A 47 11.30 11.07 3.32
N SER A 48 11.19 11.41 4.58
CA SER A 48 11.48 10.48 5.69
C SER A 48 10.48 9.32 5.71
N MET A 49 9.21 9.56 5.42
CA MET A 49 8.20 8.50 5.31
C MET A 49 8.49 7.52 4.17
N ASP A 50 9.14 7.97 3.08
CA ASP A 50 9.44 7.11 1.93
C ASP A 50 10.75 6.30 2.09
N ILE A 51 11.64 6.65 3.00
CA ILE A 51 12.92 5.94 3.20
C ILE A 51 12.71 4.45 3.45
N SER A 52 11.76 4.09 4.30
CA SER A 52 11.44 2.68 4.58
C SER A 52 10.92 1.93 3.34
N ALA A 53 10.16 2.60 2.47
CA ALA A 53 9.69 2.03 1.21
C ALA A 53 10.86 1.79 0.24
N GLN A 54 11.82 2.71 0.18
CA GLN A 54 13.03 2.56 -0.63
C GLN A 54 13.87 1.37 -0.17
N TYR A 55 14.14 1.25 1.12
CA TYR A 55 14.90 0.11 1.65
C TYR A 55 14.20 -1.22 1.41
N ARG A 56 12.88 -1.28 1.56
CA ARG A 56 12.12 -2.49 1.23
C ARG A 56 12.19 -2.83 -0.26
N ALA A 57 12.12 -1.83 -1.14
CA ALA A 57 12.26 -2.06 -2.58
C ALA A 57 13.64 -2.64 -2.92
N LEU A 58 14.72 -2.09 -2.36
CA LEU A 58 16.08 -2.58 -2.52
C LEU A 58 16.24 -4.02 -1.99
N ALA A 59 15.73 -4.29 -0.79
CA ALA A 59 15.76 -5.63 -0.20
C ALA A 59 14.98 -6.65 -1.05
N ASN A 60 13.97 -6.20 -1.76
CA ASN A 60 13.17 -7.01 -2.67
C ASN A 60 13.71 -7.07 -4.11
N GLY A 61 14.94 -6.67 -4.34
CA GLY A 61 15.62 -6.82 -5.63
C GLY A 61 15.35 -5.68 -6.63
N ALA A 62 14.98 -4.50 -6.15
CA ALA A 62 15.06 -3.30 -6.98
C ALA A 62 16.51 -3.02 -7.35
N ALA A 63 16.72 -2.34 -8.48
CA ALA A 63 18.07 -1.96 -8.90
C ALA A 63 18.76 -1.10 -7.82
N GLU A 64 20.04 -1.34 -7.56
CA GLU A 64 20.82 -0.61 -6.54
C GLU A 64 20.83 0.91 -6.76
N ASN A 65 20.68 1.35 -8.02
CA ASN A 65 20.59 2.75 -8.38
C ASN A 65 19.18 3.33 -8.30
N LEU A 66 18.18 2.57 -7.79
CA LEU A 66 16.84 3.08 -7.61
C LEU A 66 16.85 4.28 -6.68
N LYS A 67 16.59 5.43 -7.22
CA LYS A 67 16.48 6.68 -6.49
C LYS A 67 15.12 7.32 -6.75
N PRO A 68 14.44 7.79 -5.71
CA PRO A 68 13.25 8.60 -5.91
C PRO A 68 13.64 9.93 -6.57
N ILE A 69 12.66 10.52 -7.27
CA ILE A 69 12.82 11.82 -7.90
C ILE A 69 13.10 12.93 -6.86
N PRO A 70 13.60 14.11 -7.27
CA PRO A 70 13.79 15.23 -6.35
C PRO A 70 12.48 15.68 -5.72
N VAL A 71 12.49 15.92 -4.41
CA VAL A 71 11.46 16.66 -3.68
C VAL A 71 12.09 17.86 -3.00
N VAL A 72 11.59 19.04 -3.29
CA VAL A 72 12.15 20.32 -2.85
C VAL A 72 11.06 21.16 -2.18
N SER A 73 11.42 21.98 -1.22
CA SER A 73 10.53 22.95 -0.59
C SER A 73 10.87 24.36 -1.07
N SER A 74 9.84 25.18 -1.33
CA SER A 74 10.01 26.62 -1.58
C SER A 74 10.47 27.41 -0.33
N MET A 75 10.57 26.75 0.83
CA MET A 75 11.10 27.27 2.08
C MET A 75 10.33 28.49 2.62
N LEU A 76 9.00 28.39 2.65
CA LEU A 76 8.17 29.42 3.26
C LEU A 76 8.61 29.72 4.72
N GLN A 77 8.67 31.00 5.05
CA GLN A 77 9.06 31.57 6.34
C GLN A 77 7.97 32.53 6.85
N GLU A 78 8.05 32.93 8.10
CA GLU A 78 7.06 33.84 8.73
C GLU A 78 6.80 35.13 7.91
N LYS A 79 7.84 35.74 7.33
CA LYS A 79 7.68 36.94 6.52
C LYS A 79 6.73 36.76 5.32
N HIS A 80 6.61 35.52 4.80
CA HIS A 80 5.75 35.23 3.65
C HIS A 80 4.26 35.18 4.05
N SER A 81 3.95 35.07 5.35
CA SER A 81 2.57 35.23 5.83
C SER A 81 2.02 36.66 5.67
N ILE A 82 2.92 37.64 5.48
CA ILE A 82 2.58 39.06 5.31
C ILE A 82 2.71 39.45 3.84
N PHE A 83 3.79 39.03 3.18
CA PHE A 83 4.14 39.50 1.83
C PHE A 83 3.79 38.54 0.72
N GLY A 84 3.26 37.34 1.05
CA GLY A 84 3.10 36.24 0.09
C GLY A 84 4.37 35.45 -0.17
N GLY A 85 4.22 34.25 -0.70
CA GLY A 85 5.30 33.30 -1.01
C GLY A 85 5.51 33.04 -2.50
N ALA A 86 4.76 33.67 -3.39
CA ALA A 86 4.81 33.41 -4.83
C ALA A 86 6.21 33.60 -5.42
N ASP A 87 6.95 34.61 -4.97
CA ASP A 87 8.33 34.86 -5.45
C ASP A 87 9.30 33.77 -4.98
N CYS A 88 9.11 33.23 -3.75
CA CYS A 88 9.86 32.07 -3.28
C CYS A 88 9.59 30.83 -4.15
N LEU A 89 8.34 30.65 -4.58
CA LEU A 89 7.98 29.57 -5.47
C LEU A 89 8.65 29.72 -6.84
N ARG A 90 8.61 30.91 -7.44
CA ARG A 90 9.29 31.21 -8.70
C ARG A 90 10.80 30.92 -8.63
N ALA A 91 11.46 31.42 -7.59
CA ALA A 91 12.88 31.15 -7.37
C ALA A 91 13.17 29.66 -7.20
N CYS A 92 12.36 28.96 -6.42
CA CYS A 92 12.49 27.51 -6.24
C CYS A 92 12.29 26.74 -7.55
N ILE A 93 11.32 27.10 -8.38
CA ILE A 93 11.11 26.49 -9.70
C ILE A 93 12.35 26.69 -10.58
N GLU A 94 12.90 27.89 -10.63
CA GLU A 94 14.10 28.19 -11.41
C GLU A 94 15.30 27.36 -10.96
N ASP A 95 15.54 27.26 -9.65
CA ASP A 95 16.61 26.41 -9.08
C ASP A 95 16.43 24.93 -9.42
N VAL A 96 15.21 24.42 -9.33
CA VAL A 96 14.88 23.01 -9.63
C VAL A 96 15.06 22.72 -11.11
N VAL A 97 14.61 23.61 -12.00
CA VAL A 97 14.79 23.45 -13.46
C VAL A 97 16.27 23.45 -13.83
N ASN A 98 17.03 24.40 -13.30
CA ASN A 98 18.46 24.52 -13.60
C ASN A 98 19.28 23.34 -13.05
N THR A 99 18.93 22.86 -11.85
CA THR A 99 19.68 21.80 -11.16
C THR A 99 19.33 20.41 -11.66
N TYR A 100 18.05 20.10 -11.79
CA TYR A 100 17.59 18.73 -12.06
C TYR A 100 17.11 18.50 -13.49
N ARG A 101 16.86 19.58 -14.24
CA ARG A 101 16.39 19.54 -15.65
C ARG A 101 15.21 18.57 -15.83
N PRO A 102 14.14 18.71 -15.04
CA PRO A 102 13.01 17.80 -15.09
C PRO A 102 12.26 17.94 -16.41
N LYS A 103 11.59 16.86 -16.81
CA LYS A 103 10.66 16.85 -17.96
C LYS A 103 9.22 17.20 -17.54
N CYS A 104 8.95 17.25 -16.24
CA CYS A 104 7.68 17.62 -15.65
C CYS A 104 7.90 18.12 -14.22
N LEU A 105 7.21 19.18 -13.83
CA LEU A 105 7.14 19.65 -12.45
C LEU A 105 5.77 19.34 -11.84
N ILE A 106 5.78 18.91 -10.57
CA ILE A 106 4.57 18.69 -9.77
C ILE A 106 4.66 19.62 -8.58
N ILE A 107 3.76 20.59 -8.49
CA ILE A 107 3.74 21.58 -7.42
C ILE A 107 2.55 21.31 -6.51
N ALA A 108 2.81 21.14 -5.21
CA ALA A 108 1.79 20.92 -4.21
C ALA A 108 1.79 22.01 -3.15
N ASN A 109 0.61 22.50 -2.80
CA ASN A 109 0.42 23.48 -1.74
C ASN A 109 0.42 22.84 -0.37
N SER A 110 1.06 23.51 0.59
CA SER A 110 0.89 23.16 2.01
C SER A 110 -0.30 23.89 2.63
N CYS A 111 -0.67 23.48 3.84
CA CYS A 111 -1.64 24.21 4.65
C CYS A 111 -1.22 25.68 4.89
N VAL A 112 0.08 25.92 5.05
CA VAL A 112 0.64 27.27 5.23
C VAL A 112 0.41 28.12 3.97
N ALA A 113 0.77 27.59 2.80
CA ALA A 113 0.54 28.30 1.53
C ALA A 113 -0.96 28.54 1.25
N GLY A 114 -1.81 27.58 1.63
CA GLY A 114 -3.27 27.74 1.52
C GLY A 114 -3.83 28.86 2.41
N VAL A 115 -3.28 29.01 3.63
CA VAL A 115 -3.69 30.13 4.53
C VAL A 115 -3.15 31.46 4.03
N ILE A 116 -1.95 31.52 3.47
CA ILE A 116 -1.36 32.72 2.88
C ILE A 116 -2.18 33.20 1.66
N GLY A 117 -2.76 32.23 0.90
CA GLY A 117 -3.54 32.52 -0.30
C GLY A 117 -2.69 32.74 -1.55
N ASP A 118 -1.50 32.15 -1.61
CA ASP A 118 -0.64 32.22 -2.79
C ASP A 118 -1.31 31.54 -4.01
N ASP A 119 -1.31 32.24 -5.15
CA ASP A 119 -1.84 31.71 -6.41
C ASP A 119 -0.79 30.83 -7.12
N VAL A 120 -0.70 29.58 -6.64
CA VAL A 120 0.25 28.59 -7.16
C VAL A 120 -0.11 28.17 -8.59
N GLU A 121 -1.38 28.21 -8.95
CA GLU A 121 -1.82 27.86 -10.30
C GLU A 121 -1.33 28.88 -11.33
N ALA A 122 -1.42 30.18 -11.01
CA ALA A 122 -0.88 31.23 -11.88
C ALA A 122 0.63 31.10 -12.04
N VAL A 123 1.38 30.86 -10.94
CA VAL A 123 2.83 30.66 -11.00
C VAL A 123 3.19 29.40 -11.80
N GLY A 124 2.39 28.34 -11.67
CA GLY A 124 2.56 27.11 -12.44
C GLY A 124 2.40 27.35 -13.95
N LYS A 125 1.33 28.01 -14.37
CA LYS A 125 1.09 28.36 -15.79
C LYS A 125 2.17 29.27 -16.37
N GLU A 126 2.59 30.28 -15.63
CA GLU A 126 3.71 31.15 -15.99
C GLU A 126 5.01 30.34 -16.21
N SER A 127 5.28 29.43 -15.31
CA SER A 127 6.49 28.58 -15.36
C SER A 127 6.44 27.57 -16.50
N GLU A 128 5.29 26.99 -16.81
CA GLU A 128 5.10 26.11 -17.97
C GLU A 128 5.45 26.84 -19.27
N VAL A 129 4.99 28.07 -19.43
CA VAL A 129 5.31 28.89 -20.61
C VAL A 129 6.81 29.26 -20.64
N LYS A 130 7.36 29.65 -19.49
CA LYS A 130 8.77 30.12 -19.39
C LYS A 130 9.77 29.00 -19.72
N TYR A 131 9.51 27.79 -19.20
CA TYR A 131 10.49 26.68 -19.30
C TYR A 131 10.12 25.63 -20.36
N GLY A 132 8.92 25.68 -20.93
CA GLY A 132 8.49 24.76 -21.98
C GLY A 132 8.32 23.29 -21.48
N ILE A 133 8.09 23.10 -20.19
CA ILE A 133 7.87 21.78 -19.58
C ILE A 133 6.51 21.75 -18.87
N PRO A 134 5.80 20.61 -18.87
CA PRO A 134 4.54 20.49 -18.14
C PRO A 134 4.69 20.81 -16.65
N VAL A 135 3.78 21.63 -16.11
CA VAL A 135 3.71 21.97 -14.70
C VAL A 135 2.33 21.59 -14.16
N LEU A 136 2.30 20.58 -13.30
CA LEU A 136 1.09 20.11 -12.65
C LEU A 136 0.94 20.78 -11.28
N THR A 137 -0.10 21.57 -11.08
CA THR A 137 -0.42 22.17 -9.79
C THR A 137 -1.45 21.33 -9.08
N VAL A 138 -1.06 20.64 -8.03
CA VAL A 138 -1.92 19.71 -7.31
C VAL A 138 -2.77 20.45 -6.30
N PRO A 139 -4.10 20.38 -6.38
CA PRO A 139 -5.00 21.03 -5.44
C PRO A 139 -5.01 20.27 -4.11
N CYS A 140 -4.00 20.47 -3.29
CA CYS A 140 -3.93 19.92 -1.94
C CYS A 140 -3.42 21.00 -0.97
N TYR A 141 -4.01 21.04 0.23
CA TYR A 141 -3.70 22.02 1.26
C TYR A 141 -3.27 21.35 2.56
N GLY A 142 -2.51 20.27 2.45
CA GLY A 142 -1.93 19.56 3.58
C GLY A 142 -2.96 19.09 4.61
N PHE A 143 -2.96 19.71 5.81
CA PHE A 143 -3.90 19.37 6.89
C PHE A 143 -5.27 20.03 6.76
N LEU A 144 -5.44 21.01 5.88
CA LEU A 144 -6.67 21.79 5.79
C LEU A 144 -7.80 21.02 5.11
N ASP A 145 -7.48 20.25 4.08
CA ASP A 145 -8.47 19.61 3.22
C ASP A 145 -8.26 18.11 3.06
N GLY A 146 -7.12 17.56 3.50
CA GLY A 146 -6.77 16.30 2.99
C GLY A 146 -6.16 15.27 3.91
N GLU A 147 -6.39 14.06 3.47
CA GLU A 147 -5.71 12.88 3.93
C GLU A 147 -4.66 12.46 2.89
N TYR A 148 -3.76 11.59 3.28
CA TYR A 148 -2.70 11.01 2.44
C TYR A 148 -3.20 10.61 1.04
N TYR A 149 -4.31 9.88 0.96
CA TYR A 149 -4.82 9.38 -0.31
C TYR A 149 -5.46 10.47 -1.18
N GLN A 150 -5.89 11.58 -0.62
CA GLN A 150 -6.38 12.70 -1.41
C GLN A 150 -5.26 13.28 -2.27
N GLY A 151 -4.08 13.56 -1.67
CA GLY A 151 -2.91 13.99 -2.43
C GLY A 151 -2.41 12.94 -3.43
N TYR A 152 -2.44 11.67 -3.03
CA TYR A 152 -2.03 10.57 -3.90
C TYR A 152 -2.88 10.48 -5.18
N PHE A 153 -4.21 10.52 -5.03
CA PHE A 153 -5.10 10.43 -6.19
C PHE A 153 -5.16 11.71 -7.00
N ALA A 154 -5.02 12.87 -6.38
CA ALA A 154 -4.96 14.14 -7.11
C ALA A 154 -3.79 14.18 -8.09
N VAL A 155 -2.61 13.70 -7.68
CA VAL A 155 -1.46 13.57 -8.60
C VAL A 155 -1.73 12.54 -9.69
N ALA A 156 -2.28 11.38 -9.32
CA ALA A 156 -2.57 10.32 -10.29
C ALA A 156 -3.54 10.80 -11.38
N GLU A 157 -4.59 11.52 -11.00
CA GLU A 157 -5.57 12.09 -11.93
C GLU A 157 -4.91 13.12 -12.87
N GLN A 158 -4.12 14.05 -12.33
CA GLN A 158 -3.43 15.05 -13.15
C GLN A 158 -2.39 14.44 -14.09
N LEU A 159 -1.66 13.42 -13.65
CA LEU A 159 -0.76 12.68 -14.52
C LEU A 159 -1.51 11.98 -15.65
N ALA A 160 -2.66 11.37 -15.34
CA ALA A 160 -3.51 10.74 -16.34
C ALA A 160 -4.07 11.75 -17.34
N GLU A 161 -4.63 12.86 -16.88
CA GLU A 161 -5.18 13.92 -17.73
C GLU A 161 -4.12 14.53 -18.66
N ARG A 162 -2.91 14.69 -18.17
CA ARG A 162 -1.83 15.36 -18.91
C ARG A 162 -1.09 14.46 -19.88
N PHE A 163 -0.88 13.20 -19.54
CA PHE A 163 0.06 12.33 -20.27
C PHE A 163 -0.59 11.12 -20.94
N PHE A 164 -1.81 10.75 -20.58
CA PHE A 164 -2.43 9.59 -21.21
C PHE A 164 -2.95 9.94 -22.58
N HIS A 165 -2.66 9.09 -23.54
CA HIS A 165 -3.13 9.19 -24.90
C HIS A 165 -3.61 7.82 -25.39
N LYS A 166 -4.58 7.80 -26.30
CA LYS A 166 -5.05 6.54 -26.89
C LYS A 166 -3.91 5.88 -27.67
N GLN A 167 -3.65 4.62 -27.36
CA GLN A 167 -2.61 3.80 -27.97
C GLN A 167 -3.20 2.55 -28.61
N THR A 168 -2.47 1.97 -29.57
CA THR A 168 -2.77 0.64 -30.07
C THR A 168 -2.59 -0.39 -28.97
N LYS A 169 -3.56 -1.29 -28.79
CA LYS A 169 -3.51 -2.30 -27.74
C LYS A 169 -2.40 -3.31 -27.97
N LEU A 170 -1.71 -3.63 -26.90
CA LEU A 170 -0.75 -4.72 -26.83
C LEU A 170 -1.47 -5.95 -26.27
N GLU A 171 -1.62 -6.99 -27.05
CA GLU A 171 -2.25 -8.24 -26.63
C GLU A 171 -1.51 -8.87 -25.46
N ASN A 172 -2.23 -9.59 -24.61
CA ASN A 172 -1.68 -10.31 -23.47
C ASN A 172 -0.86 -9.42 -22.50
N THR A 173 -1.32 -8.19 -22.30
CA THR A 173 -0.65 -7.25 -21.38
C THR A 173 -1.60 -6.70 -20.33
N ALA A 174 -1.10 -6.46 -19.13
CA ALA A 174 -1.83 -5.86 -18.03
C ALA A 174 -1.10 -4.64 -17.45
N LEU A 175 -1.88 -3.65 -17.00
CA LEU A 175 -1.42 -2.55 -16.17
C LEU A 175 -1.84 -2.79 -14.72
N LEU A 176 -0.91 -2.68 -13.77
CA LEU A 176 -1.24 -2.72 -12.35
C LEU A 176 -1.61 -1.32 -11.86
N ILE A 177 -2.70 -1.21 -11.08
CA ILE A 177 -3.18 0.05 -10.50
C ILE A 177 -3.10 -0.02 -8.99
N GLY A 178 -2.33 0.87 -8.39
CA GLY A 178 -2.11 0.96 -6.95
C GLY A 178 -0.65 0.77 -6.54
N ASP A 179 -0.34 1.11 -5.29
CA ASP A 179 1.02 1.06 -4.78
C ASP A 179 1.39 -0.30 -4.17
N ASN A 180 0.83 -0.66 -3.04
CA ASN A 180 1.04 -1.92 -2.30
C ASN A 180 2.50 -2.43 -2.28
N GLY A 181 3.45 -1.52 -2.04
CA GLY A 181 4.87 -1.83 -1.98
C GLY A 181 5.61 -1.72 -3.32
N GLY A 182 4.92 -1.28 -4.37
CA GLY A 182 5.47 -1.05 -5.70
C GLY A 182 5.76 -2.30 -6.51
N PRO A 183 6.41 -2.15 -7.68
CA PRO A 183 6.67 -3.25 -8.62
C PRO A 183 7.57 -4.36 -8.07
N TRP A 184 8.34 -4.05 -7.04
CA TRP A 184 9.25 -4.97 -6.34
C TRP A 184 8.62 -5.60 -5.08
N GLY A 185 7.47 -5.08 -4.65
CA GLY A 185 6.74 -5.58 -3.48
C GLY A 185 6.18 -6.99 -3.72
N HIS A 186 5.95 -7.70 -2.62
CA HIS A 186 5.39 -9.06 -2.66
C HIS A 186 4.07 -9.11 -3.43
N TYR A 187 3.22 -8.09 -3.28
CA TYR A 187 1.92 -8.05 -3.97
C TYR A 187 2.08 -8.07 -5.49
N ALA A 188 2.84 -7.12 -6.03
CA ALA A 188 3.02 -7.03 -7.48
C ALA A 188 3.77 -8.26 -8.05
N LYS A 189 4.75 -8.79 -7.31
CA LYS A 189 5.46 -10.01 -7.71
C LYS A 189 4.52 -11.20 -7.80
N GLU A 190 3.69 -11.40 -6.78
CA GLU A 190 2.77 -12.52 -6.76
C GLU A 190 1.69 -12.40 -7.83
N VAL A 191 1.10 -11.22 -8.02
CA VAL A 191 0.16 -10.99 -9.12
C VAL A 191 0.81 -11.29 -10.48
N LYS A 192 2.05 -10.83 -10.71
CA LYS A 192 2.79 -11.15 -11.94
C LYS A 192 3.01 -12.66 -12.10
N ARG A 193 3.32 -13.37 -11.02
CA ARG A 193 3.49 -14.83 -11.03
C ARG A 193 2.19 -15.55 -11.39
N LEU A 194 1.07 -15.14 -10.81
CA LEU A 194 -0.24 -15.72 -11.12
C LEU A 194 -0.69 -15.39 -12.56
N LEU A 195 -0.42 -14.19 -13.05
CA LEU A 195 -0.68 -13.79 -14.43
C LEU A 195 0.10 -14.62 -15.46
N ALA A 196 1.28 -15.13 -15.07
CA ALA A 196 2.10 -15.95 -15.95
C ALA A 196 1.41 -17.28 -16.37
N TYR A 197 0.46 -17.79 -15.58
CA TYR A 197 -0.37 -18.93 -15.98
C TYR A 197 -1.18 -18.67 -17.25
N PHE A 198 -1.52 -17.41 -17.50
CA PHE A 198 -2.30 -16.94 -18.64
C PHE A 198 -1.42 -16.29 -19.72
N SER A 199 -0.09 -16.39 -19.58
CA SER A 199 0.87 -15.71 -20.48
C SER A 199 0.71 -14.20 -20.55
N ILE A 200 0.20 -13.57 -19.50
CA ILE A 200 0.01 -12.11 -19.40
C ILE A 200 1.28 -11.43 -18.90
N LYS A 201 1.72 -10.41 -19.62
CA LYS A 201 2.86 -9.57 -19.25
C LYS A 201 2.40 -8.26 -18.61
N VAL A 202 2.95 -7.91 -17.45
CA VAL A 202 2.71 -6.59 -16.84
C VAL A 202 3.61 -5.55 -17.49
N ILE A 203 3.00 -4.49 -18.05
CA ILE A 203 3.74 -3.41 -18.74
C ILE A 203 4.05 -2.21 -17.84
N GLY A 204 3.44 -2.12 -16.66
CA GLY A 204 3.71 -1.05 -15.72
C GLY A 204 2.87 -1.14 -14.45
N GLN A 205 3.16 -0.25 -13.51
CA GLN A 205 2.38 -0.06 -12.28
C GLN A 205 2.17 1.44 -12.06
N PHE A 206 0.91 1.85 -11.98
CA PHE A 206 0.52 3.26 -11.86
C PHE A 206 -0.30 3.50 -10.59
N PRO A 207 -0.14 4.64 -9.93
CA PRO A 207 0.81 5.72 -10.14
C PRO A 207 2.18 5.46 -9.48
N GLY A 208 3.16 6.29 -9.82
CA GLY A 208 4.39 6.43 -9.04
C GLY A 208 5.62 5.68 -9.55
N TYR A 209 5.48 4.80 -10.55
CA TYR A 209 6.57 3.88 -10.93
C TYR A 209 6.89 3.86 -12.43
N ILE A 210 6.30 4.75 -13.20
CA ILE A 210 6.48 4.82 -14.65
C ILE A 210 7.16 6.13 -14.98
N PRO A 211 8.25 6.11 -15.77
CA PRO A 211 8.90 7.33 -16.25
C PRO A 211 7.91 8.26 -16.95
N ILE A 212 8.09 9.58 -16.79
CA ILE A 212 7.16 10.58 -17.38
C ILE A 212 7.01 10.40 -18.89
N ASN A 213 8.10 10.08 -19.59
CA ASN A 213 8.07 9.87 -21.04
C ASN A 213 7.43 8.54 -21.48
N GLU A 214 7.19 7.63 -20.55
CA GLU A 214 6.55 6.33 -20.80
C GLU A 214 5.08 6.29 -20.37
N LEU A 215 4.61 7.29 -19.61
CA LEU A 215 3.20 7.40 -19.20
C LEU A 215 2.21 7.29 -20.37
N PRO A 216 2.45 7.90 -21.55
CA PRO A 216 1.52 7.74 -22.67
C PRO A 216 1.33 6.29 -23.14
N GLN A 217 2.30 5.43 -22.88
CA GLN A 217 2.29 4.04 -23.38
C GLN A 217 1.47 3.08 -22.51
N ILE A 218 1.16 3.44 -21.27
CA ILE A 218 0.44 2.53 -20.36
C ILE A 218 -1.00 2.25 -20.80
N THR A 219 -1.59 3.13 -21.60
CA THR A 219 -2.91 2.93 -22.19
C THR A 219 -2.91 1.89 -23.32
N ALA A 220 -1.74 1.40 -23.72
CA ALA A 220 -1.60 0.26 -24.62
C ALA A 220 -1.93 -1.08 -23.95
N ALA A 221 -2.04 -1.15 -22.61
CA ALA A 221 -2.43 -2.35 -21.90
C ALA A 221 -3.77 -2.89 -22.45
N SER A 222 -3.90 -4.22 -22.58
CA SER A 222 -5.16 -4.84 -22.94
C SER A 222 -6.19 -4.78 -21.81
N PHE A 223 -5.74 -4.76 -20.55
CA PHE A 223 -6.59 -4.55 -19.39
C PHE A 223 -5.78 -4.06 -18.18
N SER A 224 -6.48 -3.77 -17.08
CA SER A 224 -5.83 -3.34 -15.84
C SER A 224 -6.32 -4.16 -14.63
N ILE A 225 -5.48 -4.18 -13.58
CA ILE A 225 -5.74 -4.91 -12.33
C ILE A 225 -5.51 -3.96 -11.17
N ILE A 226 -6.50 -3.86 -10.28
CA ILE A 226 -6.38 -3.08 -9.05
C ILE A 226 -5.66 -3.91 -7.98
N LEU A 227 -4.58 -3.37 -7.41
CA LEU A 227 -3.79 -4.02 -6.37
C LEU A 227 -4.38 -3.79 -4.97
N GLY A 228 -5.59 -4.24 -4.74
CA GLY A 228 -6.21 -4.18 -3.43
C GLY A 228 -6.57 -2.77 -2.97
N GLY A 229 -7.22 -2.72 -1.80
CA GLY A 229 -7.66 -1.49 -1.16
C GLY A 229 -9.02 -1.66 -0.50
N ARG A 230 -9.35 -0.76 0.44
CA ARG A 230 -10.64 -0.69 1.11
C ARG A 230 -11.10 0.75 1.23
N GLY A 231 -12.41 0.97 1.25
CA GLY A 231 -12.99 2.29 1.47
C GLY A 231 -12.48 3.33 0.46
N GLN A 232 -11.92 4.42 0.94
CA GLN A 232 -11.46 5.52 0.08
C GLN A 232 -10.37 5.11 -0.91
N THR A 233 -9.46 4.20 -0.51
CA THR A 233 -8.41 3.71 -1.40
C THR A 233 -8.99 2.92 -2.54
N TYR A 234 -9.91 2.02 -2.26
CA TYR A 234 -10.60 1.24 -3.30
C TYR A 234 -11.34 2.16 -4.27
N ASN A 235 -12.09 3.12 -3.76
CA ASN A 235 -12.84 4.06 -4.57
C ASN A 235 -11.93 4.89 -5.48
N GLY A 236 -10.79 5.37 -4.96
CA GLY A 236 -9.83 6.13 -5.75
C GLY A 236 -9.15 5.29 -6.84
N LEU A 237 -8.73 4.06 -6.52
CA LEU A 237 -8.15 3.15 -7.52
C LEU A 237 -9.17 2.77 -8.59
N THR A 238 -10.42 2.49 -8.20
CA THR A 238 -11.52 2.21 -9.12
C THR A 238 -11.82 3.40 -10.04
N LYS A 239 -11.73 4.64 -9.53
CA LYS A 239 -11.90 5.84 -10.35
C LYS A 239 -10.85 5.91 -11.46
N ILE A 240 -9.60 5.62 -11.15
CA ILE A 240 -8.51 5.55 -12.15
C ILE A 240 -8.76 4.42 -13.15
N ALA A 241 -9.15 3.23 -12.68
CA ALA A 241 -9.44 2.10 -13.55
C ALA A 241 -10.58 2.41 -14.53
N ARG A 242 -11.67 3.02 -14.05
CA ARG A 242 -12.79 3.48 -14.89
C ARG A 242 -12.40 4.57 -15.88
N LEU A 243 -11.54 5.50 -15.49
CA LEU A 243 -11.01 6.50 -16.42
C LEU A 243 -10.26 5.83 -17.57
N LEU A 244 -9.46 4.83 -17.28
CA LEU A 244 -8.73 4.04 -18.28
C LEU A 244 -9.69 3.26 -19.20
N GLU A 245 -10.70 2.63 -18.63
CA GLU A 245 -11.73 1.90 -19.38
C GLU A 245 -12.53 2.81 -20.30
N MET A 246 -13.07 3.91 -19.76
CA MET A 246 -13.99 4.80 -20.51
C MET A 246 -13.27 5.62 -21.58
N ASN A 247 -12.08 6.10 -21.31
CA ASN A 247 -11.40 7.04 -22.20
C ASN A 247 -10.38 6.35 -23.12
N TYR A 248 -9.85 5.20 -22.70
CA TYR A 248 -8.74 4.55 -23.40
C TYR A 248 -9.00 3.09 -23.72
N GLU A 249 -10.20 2.56 -23.47
CA GLU A 249 -10.57 1.18 -23.77
C GLU A 249 -9.63 0.16 -23.09
N VAL A 250 -9.24 0.43 -21.83
CA VAL A 250 -8.48 -0.47 -20.97
C VAL A 250 -9.42 -0.99 -19.88
N PRO A 251 -10.18 -2.07 -20.14
CA PRO A 251 -11.08 -2.64 -19.13
C PRO A 251 -10.29 -3.08 -17.90
N TYR A 252 -10.95 -3.21 -16.76
CA TYR A 252 -10.29 -3.68 -15.57
C TYR A 252 -10.94 -4.93 -15.00
N LEU A 253 -10.11 -5.81 -14.41
CA LEU A 253 -10.61 -6.96 -13.68
C LEU A 253 -11.38 -6.46 -12.46
N GLN A 254 -12.69 -6.69 -12.48
CA GLN A 254 -13.58 -6.35 -11.37
C GLN A 254 -13.53 -7.50 -10.36
N ASP A 255 -13.75 -7.14 -9.10
CA ASP A 255 -13.94 -8.04 -7.98
C ASP A 255 -12.76 -8.94 -7.58
N GLY A 256 -12.47 -8.86 -6.30
CA GLY A 256 -11.56 -9.75 -5.61
C GLY A 256 -10.09 -9.31 -5.60
N TYR A 257 -9.44 -9.78 -4.56
CA TYR A 257 -8.00 -9.70 -4.39
C TYR A 257 -7.50 -11.07 -3.98
N PRO A 258 -6.39 -11.54 -4.51
CA PRO A 258 -5.85 -12.86 -4.17
C PRO A 258 -5.19 -12.85 -2.77
N VAL A 259 -5.99 -12.62 -1.71
CA VAL A 259 -5.55 -12.59 -0.31
C VAL A 259 -6.26 -13.69 0.48
N GLY A 260 -5.53 -14.70 0.93
CA GLY A 260 -6.04 -15.95 1.42
C GLY A 260 -6.37 -16.91 0.27
N TRP A 261 -6.49 -18.21 0.59
CA TRP A 261 -6.67 -19.26 -0.42
C TRP A 261 -7.98 -19.12 -1.19
N ASP A 262 -9.10 -18.98 -0.47
CA ASP A 262 -10.42 -18.93 -1.11
C ASP A 262 -10.51 -17.74 -2.10
N ASN A 263 -10.06 -16.56 -1.67
CA ASN A 263 -10.03 -15.39 -2.54
C ASN A 263 -9.02 -15.54 -3.70
N THR A 264 -7.94 -16.27 -3.51
CA THR A 264 -6.98 -16.55 -4.60
C THR A 264 -7.60 -17.44 -5.67
N VAL A 265 -8.37 -18.46 -5.27
CA VAL A 265 -9.12 -19.32 -6.19
C VAL A 265 -10.14 -18.51 -6.97
N ASP A 266 -10.96 -17.72 -6.28
CA ASP A 266 -11.99 -16.88 -6.91
C ASP A 266 -11.36 -15.87 -7.87
N TRP A 267 -10.25 -15.25 -7.49
CA TRP A 267 -9.52 -14.31 -8.34
C TRP A 267 -8.98 -14.97 -9.62
N LEU A 268 -8.41 -16.18 -9.52
CA LEU A 268 -7.91 -16.94 -10.68
C LEU A 268 -9.06 -17.32 -11.62
N ARG A 269 -10.21 -17.75 -11.07
CA ARG A 269 -11.40 -18.10 -11.86
C ARG A 269 -11.99 -16.87 -12.54
N ASN A 270 -12.15 -15.76 -11.82
CA ASN A 270 -12.63 -14.50 -12.37
C ASN A 270 -11.72 -14.00 -13.50
N LEU A 271 -10.40 -14.13 -13.32
CA LEU A 271 -9.44 -13.81 -14.38
C LEU A 271 -9.58 -14.75 -15.58
N GLY A 272 -9.80 -16.05 -15.37
CA GLY A 272 -10.07 -17.01 -16.44
C GLY A 272 -11.31 -16.65 -17.25
N VAL A 273 -12.41 -16.33 -16.58
CA VAL A 273 -13.65 -15.86 -17.24
C VAL A 273 -13.41 -14.55 -18.00
N PHE A 274 -12.72 -13.60 -17.40
CA PHE A 274 -12.40 -12.30 -17.99
C PHE A 274 -11.56 -12.43 -19.27
N LEU A 275 -10.65 -13.40 -19.30
CA LEU A 275 -9.74 -13.66 -20.43
C LEU A 275 -10.28 -14.73 -21.41
N HIS A 276 -11.45 -15.34 -21.15
CA HIS A 276 -11.96 -16.51 -21.87
C HIS A 276 -10.97 -17.69 -21.87
N GLN A 277 -10.36 -17.95 -20.72
CA GLN A 277 -9.32 -18.96 -20.50
C GLN A 277 -9.59 -19.78 -19.21
N GLU A 278 -10.84 -20.22 -19.03
CA GLU A 278 -11.33 -20.90 -17.82
C GLU A 278 -10.54 -22.20 -17.52
N ASP A 279 -10.18 -22.93 -18.57
CA ASP A 279 -9.37 -24.17 -18.44
C ASP A 279 -7.98 -23.89 -17.86
N LEU A 280 -7.37 -22.76 -18.19
CA LEU A 280 -6.08 -22.36 -17.63
C LEU A 280 -6.23 -21.92 -16.17
N ALA A 281 -7.33 -21.28 -15.83
CA ALA A 281 -7.65 -20.91 -14.46
C ALA A 281 -7.76 -22.14 -13.56
N GLU A 282 -8.51 -23.16 -13.97
CA GLU A 282 -8.64 -24.41 -13.17
C GLU A 282 -7.31 -25.15 -13.04
N LYS A 283 -6.49 -25.20 -14.09
CA LYS A 283 -5.14 -25.75 -14.03
C LYS A 283 -4.25 -24.97 -13.03
N ALA A 284 -4.33 -23.63 -13.05
CA ALA A 284 -3.61 -22.79 -12.11
C ALA A 284 -4.07 -23.05 -10.67
N VAL A 285 -5.39 -23.13 -10.42
CA VAL A 285 -5.96 -23.47 -9.11
C VAL A 285 -5.44 -24.79 -8.58
N VAL A 286 -5.43 -25.83 -9.41
CA VAL A 286 -4.91 -27.15 -9.00
C VAL A 286 -3.44 -27.06 -8.62
N GLN A 287 -2.61 -26.42 -9.44
CA GLN A 287 -1.18 -26.28 -9.15
C GLN A 287 -0.90 -25.47 -7.88
N GLU A 288 -1.64 -24.38 -7.69
CA GLU A 288 -1.51 -23.54 -6.49
C GLU A 288 -1.97 -24.29 -5.24
N LYS A 289 -3.05 -25.08 -5.34
CA LYS A 289 -3.53 -25.95 -4.27
C LYS A 289 -2.46 -26.95 -3.85
N ASP A 290 -1.88 -27.68 -4.81
CA ASP A 290 -0.89 -28.71 -4.52
C ASP A 290 0.33 -28.13 -3.78
N LYS A 291 0.81 -26.95 -4.21
CA LYS A 291 1.92 -26.25 -3.53
C LYS A 291 1.57 -25.86 -2.10
N LEU A 292 0.42 -25.23 -1.91
CA LEU A 292 -0.03 -24.71 -0.62
C LEU A 292 -0.23 -25.86 0.38
N PHE A 293 -0.98 -26.88 -0.02
CA PHE A 293 -1.36 -27.96 0.87
C PHE A 293 -0.16 -28.86 1.20
N ALA A 294 0.72 -29.13 0.23
CA ALA A 294 1.96 -29.86 0.49
C ALA A 294 2.85 -29.14 1.52
N PHE A 295 2.88 -27.79 1.49
CA PHE A 295 3.62 -27.02 2.49
C PHE A 295 2.89 -27.03 3.85
N ALA A 296 1.59 -26.82 3.85
CA ALA A 296 0.77 -26.86 5.05
C ALA A 296 0.92 -28.19 5.81
N ASP A 297 0.91 -29.32 5.12
CA ASP A 297 1.07 -30.66 5.73
C ASP A 297 2.43 -30.87 6.40
N LYS A 298 3.49 -30.22 5.90
CA LYS A 298 4.78 -30.20 6.59
C LYS A 298 4.72 -29.39 7.88
N VAL A 299 4.09 -28.24 7.83
CA VAL A 299 3.99 -27.29 8.96
C VAL A 299 3.04 -27.81 10.03
N LYS A 300 1.95 -28.49 9.67
CA LYS A 300 0.98 -29.09 10.59
C LYS A 300 1.60 -30.00 11.63
N LYS A 301 2.66 -30.72 11.31
CA LYS A 301 3.37 -31.58 12.26
C LYS A 301 3.84 -30.84 13.52
N ILE A 302 4.01 -29.52 13.43
CA ILE A 302 4.46 -28.65 14.52
C ILE A 302 3.33 -27.80 15.06
N THR A 303 2.38 -27.40 14.22
CA THR A 303 1.35 -26.40 14.54
C THR A 303 0.05 -27.02 15.04
N GLN A 304 -0.26 -28.26 14.69
CA GLN A 304 -1.50 -28.94 15.08
C GLN A 304 -1.68 -28.93 16.59
N GLY A 305 -2.83 -28.39 17.04
CA GLY A 305 -3.19 -28.27 18.45
C GLY A 305 -2.42 -27.20 19.21
N LYS A 306 -1.52 -26.46 18.57
CA LYS A 306 -0.85 -25.31 19.19
C LYS A 306 -1.85 -24.16 19.41
N ARG A 307 -1.75 -23.55 20.59
CA ARG A 307 -2.66 -22.49 21.03
C ARG A 307 -2.11 -21.15 20.62
N CYS A 308 -2.96 -20.30 20.05
CA CYS A 308 -2.57 -18.95 19.67
C CYS A 308 -3.64 -17.90 20.00
N VAL A 309 -3.21 -16.65 20.04
CA VAL A 309 -4.06 -15.47 20.20
C VAL A 309 -3.76 -14.51 19.06
N VAL A 310 -4.79 -13.91 18.49
CA VAL A 310 -4.66 -12.86 17.48
C VAL A 310 -5.01 -11.51 18.08
N CYS A 311 -4.02 -10.64 18.14
CA CYS A 311 -4.14 -9.31 18.72
C CYS A 311 -4.25 -8.28 17.62
N ILE A 312 -5.42 -7.65 17.50
CA ILE A 312 -5.72 -6.70 16.44
C ILE A 312 -5.84 -5.31 17.04
N GLY A 313 -4.91 -4.44 16.69
CA GLY A 313 -5.02 -3.03 16.92
C GLY A 313 -5.72 -2.35 15.75
N ARG A 314 -5.57 -1.03 15.65
CA ARG A 314 -6.23 -0.25 14.61
C ARG A 314 -5.82 -0.74 13.24
N MET A 315 -6.82 -1.13 12.45
CA MET A 315 -6.62 -1.62 11.10
C MET A 315 -6.09 -0.55 10.18
N LEU A 316 -5.00 -0.90 9.56
CA LEU A 316 -4.55 -0.22 8.36
C LEU A 316 -5.41 -0.65 7.18
N MET A 317 -5.50 0.21 6.16
CA MET A 317 -6.43 0.04 5.03
C MET A 317 -6.26 -1.28 4.26
N TYR A 318 -5.11 -1.94 4.42
CA TYR A 318 -4.77 -3.17 3.69
C TYR A 318 -4.78 -4.44 4.54
N PHE A 319 -4.96 -4.33 5.86
CA PHE A 319 -4.99 -5.50 6.73
C PHE A 319 -6.24 -6.36 6.48
N HIS A 320 -6.03 -7.64 6.25
CA HIS A 320 -7.09 -8.60 5.96
C HIS A 320 -7.09 -9.74 6.97
N PRO A 321 -7.86 -9.65 8.07
CA PRO A 321 -7.84 -10.64 9.14
C PRO A 321 -8.32 -12.02 8.69
N ALA A 322 -9.23 -12.09 7.71
CA ALA A 322 -9.78 -13.34 7.23
C ALA A 322 -8.70 -14.29 6.68
N GLY A 323 -7.77 -13.80 5.86
CA GLY A 323 -6.69 -14.63 5.32
C GLY A 323 -5.76 -15.19 6.41
N ILE A 324 -5.53 -14.41 7.49
CA ILE A 324 -4.73 -14.87 8.63
C ILE A 324 -5.45 -16.00 9.37
N LEU A 325 -6.73 -15.82 9.66
CA LEU A 325 -7.55 -16.81 10.37
C LEU A 325 -7.75 -18.09 9.54
N GLU A 326 -7.89 -17.95 8.22
CA GLU A 326 -7.92 -19.08 7.28
C GLU A 326 -6.63 -19.90 7.35
N THR A 327 -5.47 -19.23 7.34
CA THR A 327 -4.16 -19.91 7.46
C THR A 327 -4.04 -20.64 8.80
N LEU A 328 -4.43 -20.03 9.91
CA LEU A 328 -4.39 -20.67 11.23
C LEU A 328 -5.31 -21.92 11.28
N ARG A 329 -6.49 -21.84 10.70
CA ARG A 329 -7.42 -22.97 10.57
C ARG A 329 -6.80 -24.08 9.72
N ARG A 330 -6.16 -23.74 8.59
CA ARG A 330 -5.45 -24.69 7.72
C ARG A 330 -4.30 -25.42 8.43
N LEU A 331 -3.62 -24.73 9.33
CA LEU A 331 -2.55 -25.29 10.16
C LEU A 331 -3.04 -26.01 11.41
N GLU A 332 -4.37 -26.14 11.59
CA GLU A 332 -5.03 -26.78 12.74
C GLU A 332 -4.58 -26.20 14.09
N MET A 333 -4.29 -24.89 14.10
CA MET A 333 -4.01 -24.17 15.34
C MET A 333 -5.31 -23.80 16.07
N GLN A 334 -5.24 -23.79 17.40
CA GLN A 334 -6.36 -23.40 18.26
C GLN A 334 -6.28 -21.90 18.55
N VAL A 335 -7.22 -21.14 17.98
CA VAL A 335 -7.34 -19.71 18.28
C VAL A 335 -8.15 -19.54 19.57
N GLU A 336 -7.47 -19.23 20.68
CA GLU A 336 -8.09 -19.09 22.00
C GLU A 336 -8.98 -17.86 22.11
N ALA A 337 -8.49 -16.75 21.54
CA ALA A 337 -9.22 -15.50 21.52
C ALA A 337 -8.69 -14.55 20.43
N ILE A 338 -9.52 -13.60 20.07
CA ILE A 338 -9.13 -12.42 19.29
C ILE A 338 -9.22 -11.21 20.21
N ILE A 339 -8.09 -10.57 20.43
CA ILE A 339 -7.99 -9.44 21.34
C ILE A 339 -7.98 -8.14 20.53
N LEU A 340 -8.95 -7.27 20.78
CA LEU A 340 -9.01 -5.94 20.20
C LEU A 340 -8.30 -4.93 21.10
N PHE A 341 -7.22 -4.32 20.61
CA PHE A 341 -6.35 -3.44 21.39
C PHE A 341 -6.79 -1.99 21.41
N ASP A 342 -7.38 -1.49 20.34
CA ASP A 342 -7.69 -0.07 20.19
C ASP A 342 -9.14 0.25 20.55
N ASN A 343 -9.32 1.49 20.96
CA ASN A 343 -10.66 2.06 21.11
C ASN A 343 -11.21 2.34 19.71
N TYR A 344 -11.86 1.34 19.14
CA TYR A 344 -12.63 1.50 17.91
C TYR A 344 -13.89 2.32 18.15
N ASN A 345 -14.25 3.20 17.23
CA ASN A 345 -15.61 3.70 17.22
C ASN A 345 -16.59 2.56 16.91
N THR A 346 -17.86 2.75 17.21
CA THR A 346 -18.89 1.70 17.10
C THR A 346 -18.96 1.10 15.69
N LYS A 347 -18.80 1.91 14.64
CA LYS A 347 -18.85 1.46 13.25
C LYS A 347 -17.63 0.63 12.88
N GLU A 348 -16.43 1.10 13.23
CA GLU A 348 -15.18 0.37 12.99
C GLU A 348 -15.16 -0.96 13.73
N ARG A 349 -15.59 -0.97 15.01
CA ARG A 349 -15.68 -2.20 15.80
C ARG A 349 -16.64 -3.21 15.19
N LYS A 350 -17.82 -2.77 14.73
CA LYS A 350 -18.78 -3.64 14.08
C LYS A 350 -18.20 -4.29 12.84
N LEU A 351 -17.61 -3.52 11.95
CA LEU A 351 -16.96 -4.04 10.72
C LEU A 351 -15.84 -5.04 11.04
N MET A 352 -15.04 -4.77 12.09
CA MET A 352 -13.99 -5.66 12.52
C MET A 352 -14.56 -6.98 13.03
N VAL A 353 -15.53 -6.90 13.95
CA VAL A 353 -16.17 -8.06 14.52
C VAL A 353 -16.81 -8.93 13.44
N GLU A 354 -17.53 -8.33 12.49
CA GLU A 354 -18.14 -9.04 11.36
C GLU A 354 -17.08 -9.76 10.51
N ALA A 355 -15.99 -9.07 10.14
CA ALA A 355 -14.93 -9.65 9.33
C ALA A 355 -14.23 -10.83 10.01
N VAL A 356 -14.07 -10.76 11.32
CA VAL A 356 -13.41 -11.81 12.12
C VAL A 356 -14.36 -12.97 12.41
N SER A 357 -15.60 -12.70 12.83
CA SER A 357 -16.60 -13.73 13.19
C SER A 357 -17.01 -14.59 12.00
N ALA A 358 -16.90 -14.06 10.79
CA ALA A 358 -17.14 -14.84 9.58
C ALA A 358 -16.13 -15.98 9.38
N GLN A 359 -14.94 -15.88 9.97
CA GLN A 359 -13.84 -16.82 9.77
C GLN A 359 -13.46 -17.63 11.02
N CYS A 360 -13.83 -17.18 12.20
CA CYS A 360 -13.42 -17.78 13.45
C CYS A 360 -14.49 -17.64 14.52
N GLN A 361 -14.74 -18.71 15.29
CA GLN A 361 -15.68 -18.72 16.40
C GLN A 361 -15.03 -18.38 17.76
N ALA A 362 -13.73 -18.07 17.77
CA ALA A 362 -13.02 -17.68 18.98
C ALA A 362 -13.64 -16.41 19.60
N PRO A 363 -13.67 -16.30 20.93
CA PRO A 363 -14.20 -15.12 21.60
C PRO A 363 -13.42 -13.86 21.23
N ILE A 364 -14.15 -12.77 20.99
CA ILE A 364 -13.58 -11.46 20.74
C ILE A 364 -13.62 -10.66 22.05
N ILE A 365 -12.46 -10.39 22.61
CA ILE A 365 -12.30 -9.78 23.92
C ILE A 365 -11.50 -8.48 23.84
N ASP A 366 -11.56 -7.68 24.89
CA ASP A 366 -10.74 -6.49 25.01
C ASP A 366 -9.33 -6.80 25.56
N GLN A 367 -8.47 -5.81 25.55
CA GLN A 367 -7.10 -5.93 25.99
C GLN A 367 -6.99 -6.37 27.44
N THR A 368 -7.89 -5.89 28.32
CA THR A 368 -7.84 -6.19 29.77
C THR A 368 -8.15 -7.66 30.03
N ALA A 369 -9.22 -8.16 29.40
CA ALA A 369 -9.61 -9.58 29.53
C ALA A 369 -8.58 -10.51 28.87
N GLY A 370 -7.95 -10.07 27.78
CA GLY A 370 -6.98 -10.86 27.03
C GLY A 370 -5.59 -10.98 27.64
N GLN A 371 -5.25 -10.12 28.59
CA GLN A 371 -3.87 -10.03 29.13
C GLN A 371 -3.35 -11.35 29.71
N GLN A 372 -4.16 -12.08 30.45
CA GLN A 372 -3.75 -13.35 31.05
C GLN A 372 -3.55 -14.47 30.03
N LEU A 373 -4.24 -14.39 28.88
CA LEU A 373 -4.11 -15.41 27.83
C LEU A 373 -2.75 -15.32 27.11
N LEU A 374 -2.16 -14.13 27.03
CA LEU A 374 -0.91 -13.93 26.30
C LEU A 374 0.24 -14.80 26.82
N GLU A 375 0.25 -15.08 28.13
CA GLU A 375 1.30 -15.89 28.78
C GLU A 375 1.05 -17.40 28.69
N THR A 376 -0.15 -17.80 28.32
CA THR A 376 -0.59 -19.20 28.34
C THR A 376 -0.60 -19.88 26.97
N VAL A 377 -0.39 -19.12 25.89
CA VAL A 377 -0.42 -19.62 24.52
C VAL A 377 0.96 -19.88 23.96
N ASP A 378 1.04 -20.71 22.92
CA ASP A 378 2.29 -21.05 22.23
C ASP A 378 2.77 -19.91 21.31
N LEU A 379 1.83 -19.10 20.79
CA LEU A 379 2.09 -18.06 19.80
C LEU A 379 1.12 -16.88 19.91
N VAL A 380 1.64 -15.69 19.81
CA VAL A 380 0.85 -14.46 19.68
C VAL A 380 1.09 -13.83 18.31
N LEU A 381 0.01 -13.62 17.55
CA LEU A 381 0.02 -12.89 16.29
C LEU A 381 -0.52 -11.48 16.57
N THR A 382 0.21 -10.45 16.23
CA THR A 382 -0.14 -9.10 16.68
C THR A 382 0.12 -8.04 15.62
N THR A 383 -0.77 -7.05 15.53
CA THR A 383 -0.57 -5.84 14.71
C THR A 383 0.23 -4.75 15.46
N HIS A 384 0.51 -4.97 16.75
CA HIS A 384 1.23 -4.03 17.60
C HIS A 384 2.25 -4.79 18.44
N GLU A 385 3.41 -4.20 18.63
CA GLU A 385 4.41 -4.78 19.51
C GLU A 385 3.89 -4.84 20.95
N ILE A 386 3.88 -6.05 21.53
CA ILE A 386 3.57 -6.29 22.93
C ILE A 386 4.89 -6.23 23.70
N THR A 387 5.17 -5.07 24.31
CA THR A 387 6.37 -4.86 25.12
C THR A 387 6.17 -5.42 26.52
N ASN A 388 7.22 -5.98 27.13
CA ASN A 388 7.38 -6.45 28.51
C ASN A 388 7.10 -7.93 28.82
N ASN A 389 6.94 -8.80 27.83
CA ASN A 389 6.93 -10.23 28.10
C ASN A 389 8.02 -10.91 27.30
N GLN A 390 9.15 -11.14 27.96
CA GLN A 390 10.30 -11.83 27.35
C GLN A 390 10.01 -13.29 26.98
N ASP A 391 8.91 -13.86 27.50
CA ASP A 391 8.57 -15.27 27.36
C ASP A 391 7.51 -15.58 26.28
N ILE A 392 7.02 -14.57 25.57
CA ILE A 392 6.00 -14.76 24.52
C ILE A 392 6.65 -14.83 23.14
N LYS A 393 6.33 -15.88 22.38
CA LYS A 393 6.64 -15.93 20.95
C LYS A 393 5.65 -15.05 20.20
N GLN A 394 6.13 -14.03 19.53
CA GLN A 394 5.30 -13.05 18.82
C GLN A 394 5.65 -12.98 17.34
N ILE A 395 4.63 -12.91 16.51
CA ILE A 395 4.74 -12.57 15.09
C ILE A 395 4.02 -11.24 14.86
N PHE A 396 4.74 -10.28 14.31
CA PHE A 396 4.14 -9.01 13.89
C PHE A 396 3.44 -9.21 12.55
N LEU A 397 2.13 -8.99 12.53
CA LEU A 397 1.34 -9.15 11.33
C LEU A 397 1.65 -8.05 10.32
N PRO A 398 1.82 -8.39 9.04
CA PRO A 398 2.21 -7.42 8.03
C PRO A 398 1.12 -6.37 7.81
N MET A 399 1.55 -5.13 7.59
CA MET A 399 0.64 -4.03 7.24
C MET A 399 0.02 -4.21 5.86
N LEU A 400 0.79 -4.78 4.92
CA LEU A 400 0.33 -5.12 3.58
C LEU A 400 -0.12 -6.59 3.58
N PRO A 401 -1.20 -6.93 2.87
CA PRO A 401 -1.67 -8.30 2.84
C PRO A 401 -0.65 -9.22 2.18
N LEU A 402 -0.53 -10.42 2.72
CA LEU A 402 0.18 -11.50 2.07
C LEU A 402 -0.69 -12.04 0.93
N VAL A 403 -0.18 -11.95 -0.28
CA VAL A 403 -0.96 -12.16 -1.50
C VAL A 403 -0.67 -13.51 -2.09
N GLY A 404 -1.71 -14.18 -2.54
CA GLY A 404 -1.65 -15.44 -3.23
C GLY A 404 -1.09 -16.58 -2.38
N THR A 405 -0.79 -17.65 -3.05
CA THR A 405 -0.24 -18.85 -2.43
C THR A 405 1.16 -18.64 -1.87
N SER A 406 1.98 -17.85 -2.55
CA SER A 406 3.34 -17.54 -2.09
C SER A 406 3.33 -16.78 -0.77
N GLY A 407 2.45 -15.79 -0.65
CA GLY A 407 2.32 -15.03 0.60
C GLY A 407 1.80 -15.89 1.76
N GLU A 408 0.84 -16.78 1.51
CA GLU A 408 0.34 -17.69 2.54
C GLU A 408 1.42 -18.72 2.97
N ILE A 409 2.22 -19.24 2.04
CA ILE A 409 3.35 -20.10 2.34
C ILE A 409 4.41 -19.37 3.17
N GLU A 410 4.73 -18.12 2.84
CA GLU A 410 5.67 -17.29 3.60
C GLU A 410 5.20 -17.08 5.05
N PHE A 411 3.91 -16.83 5.22
CA PHE A 411 3.32 -16.70 6.55
C PHE A 411 3.35 -18.00 7.35
N MET A 412 3.03 -19.15 6.71
CA MET A 412 3.15 -20.46 7.35
C MET A 412 4.58 -20.79 7.74
N ASP A 413 5.55 -20.44 6.91
CA ASP A 413 6.98 -20.63 7.20
C ASP A 413 7.43 -19.78 8.39
N CYS A 414 6.94 -18.52 8.46
CA CYS A 414 7.19 -17.65 9.60
C CYS A 414 6.63 -18.25 10.90
N ILE A 415 5.40 -18.78 10.89
CA ILE A 415 4.79 -19.47 12.04
C ILE A 415 5.65 -20.68 12.44
N TYR A 416 6.01 -21.53 11.48
CA TYR A 416 6.85 -22.71 11.69
C TYR A 416 8.17 -22.35 12.35
N LYS A 417 8.93 -21.42 11.77
CA LYS A 417 10.23 -20.98 12.28
C LYS A 417 10.13 -20.40 13.69
N THR A 418 9.08 -19.62 13.94
CA THR A 418 8.85 -19.01 15.26
C THR A 418 8.55 -20.06 16.32
N LEU A 419 7.73 -21.05 16.01
CA LEU A 419 7.41 -22.15 16.93
C LEU A 419 8.62 -23.07 17.20
N CYS A 420 9.44 -23.35 16.16
CA CYS A 420 10.63 -24.18 16.28
C CYS A 420 11.83 -23.47 16.95
N ARG A 421 11.76 -22.17 17.16
CA ARG A 421 12.86 -21.39 17.73
C ARG A 421 13.25 -21.92 19.13
N ARG A 422 14.52 -22.30 19.29
CA ARG A 422 15.12 -22.73 20.56
C ARG A 422 15.77 -21.52 21.24
N GLY A 423 15.76 -21.49 22.58
CA GLY A 423 16.38 -20.46 23.38
C GLY A 423 15.36 -19.67 24.21
N GLU A 424 15.84 -18.62 24.89
CA GLU A 424 14.96 -17.75 25.66
C GLU A 424 13.86 -17.19 24.75
N LYS A 425 12.65 -17.29 25.24
CA LYS A 425 11.49 -16.73 24.55
C LYS A 425 11.63 -15.21 24.60
N GLY A 426 11.68 -14.58 23.49
CA GLY A 426 11.75 -13.13 23.45
C GLY A 426 11.98 -12.59 22.05
N GLY A 427 11.52 -11.40 21.83
CA GLY A 427 11.60 -10.71 20.57
C GLY A 427 10.44 -10.99 19.64
N ILE A 428 10.15 -10.01 18.83
CA ILE A 428 9.10 -10.04 17.83
C ILE A 428 9.71 -10.42 16.48
N VAL A 429 9.04 -11.29 15.76
CA VAL A 429 9.41 -11.64 14.38
C VAL A 429 8.50 -10.86 13.44
N TYR A 430 9.12 -10.20 12.47
CA TYR A 430 8.40 -9.47 11.42
C TYR A 430 8.27 -10.36 10.20
N VAL A 431 7.06 -10.40 9.63
CA VAL A 431 6.76 -11.07 8.36
C VAL A 431 7.03 -10.14 7.18
#